data_9a61de31991b0bce114226d33391edbc
#
_entry.id   9a61de31991b0bce114226d33391edbc
#
_cell.length_a   1.000
_cell.length_b   1.000
_cell.length_c   1.000
_cell.angle_alpha   90.00
_cell.angle_beta   90.00
_cell.angle_gamma   90.00
#
_symmetry.space_group_name_H-M   'P 1'
#
loop_
_entity.id
_entity.type
_entity.pdbx_description
1 polymer ?
#
loop_
_entity_poly.entity_id
_entity_poly.type
_entity_poly.pdbx_seq_one_letter_code
_entity_poly.pdbx_strand_id
1 'polypeptide(L)'
;RDMDEEVVKTGKMQRFVEQMIDPKGILRTMDTMKLLAPREDKPPYLVGISWDITKQRQVEEELHSYNKRLALACQAGKIYPWLWDLVNGTAELSLEENGQIKHVQITHASFTEKIHPDYRKVYENITTAFMRGEIDSMRFSFPCRYFSDEYVWLEKIGEVYEADPDGKPIRSIGILRDMTVDKRHEADVQAKRLAEESDRMKSAFIANMSHEIRTPLNAIVGFSTLLAESDDE
;
A
#
# COMPACT_ATOMS: atom_id res chain seq x y z
N ARG A 1 -3.08 22.66 -43.90
CA ARG A 1 -3.70 23.00 -45.22
C ARG A 1 -5.10 22.42 -45.33
N ASP A 2 -5.30 21.16 -45.03
CA ASP A 2 -6.62 20.50 -45.11
C ASP A 2 -7.67 21.12 -44.20
N MET A 3 -7.27 21.53 -42.98
CA MET A 3 -8.17 22.16 -42.01
C MET A 3 -8.62 23.56 -42.38
N ASP A 4 -7.76 24.34 -43.05
CA ASP A 4 -8.11 25.67 -43.54
C ASP A 4 -9.18 25.57 -44.64
N GLU A 5 -9.05 24.61 -45.54
CA GLU A 5 -10.00 24.32 -46.61
C GLU A 5 -11.35 23.86 -46.03
N GLU A 6 -11.32 23.06 -44.94
CA GLU A 6 -12.57 22.62 -44.28
C GLU A 6 -13.31 23.76 -43.62
N VAL A 7 -12.63 24.65 -42.89
CA VAL A 7 -13.21 25.83 -42.30
C VAL A 7 -13.82 26.75 -43.37
N VAL A 8 -13.09 26.97 -44.49
CA VAL A 8 -13.57 27.78 -45.61
C VAL A 8 -14.79 27.14 -46.28
N LYS A 9 -14.79 25.81 -46.44
CA LYS A 9 -15.85 25.09 -47.14
C LYS A 9 -17.11 24.98 -46.28
N THR A 10 -16.96 24.74 -44.96
CA THR A 10 -18.10 24.49 -44.06
C THR A 10 -18.62 25.77 -43.37
N GLY A 11 -17.81 26.83 -43.29
CA GLY A 11 -18.09 28.02 -42.50
C GLY A 11 -18.10 27.80 -40.99
N LYS A 12 -17.79 26.58 -40.52
CA LYS A 12 -17.84 26.20 -39.09
C LYS A 12 -16.48 26.37 -38.46
N MET A 13 -16.47 26.83 -37.21
CA MET A 13 -15.29 26.86 -36.36
C MET A 13 -14.72 25.45 -36.18
N GLN A 14 -13.41 25.29 -36.29
CA GLN A 14 -12.68 24.07 -36.03
C GLN A 14 -11.68 24.33 -34.93
N ARG A 15 -11.54 23.33 -33.99
CA ARG A 15 -10.51 23.32 -32.96
C ARG A 15 -9.78 21.98 -33.00
N PHE A 16 -8.46 22.01 -33.00
CA PHE A 16 -7.62 20.81 -33.08
C PHE A 16 -6.28 21.05 -32.41
N VAL A 17 -5.67 19.95 -32.00
CA VAL A 17 -4.31 19.96 -31.43
C VAL A 17 -3.34 19.51 -32.50
N GLU A 18 -2.30 20.31 -32.73
CA GLU A 18 -1.26 20.04 -33.72
C GLU A 18 0.14 20.17 -33.10
N GLN A 19 1.12 19.54 -33.74
CA GLN A 19 2.52 19.70 -33.37
C GLN A 19 3.21 20.57 -34.43
N MET A 20 3.97 21.54 -33.97
CA MET A 20 4.78 22.39 -34.85
C MET A 20 6.19 22.58 -34.27
N ILE A 21 7.15 22.81 -35.18
CA ILE A 21 8.51 23.17 -34.78
C ILE A 21 8.61 24.70 -34.76
N ASP A 22 9.01 25.24 -33.59
CA ASP A 22 9.20 26.69 -33.45
C ASP A 22 10.49 27.16 -34.23
N PRO A 23 10.70 28.47 -34.39
CA PRO A 23 11.88 29.00 -35.10
C PRO A 23 13.22 28.62 -34.47
N LYS A 24 13.23 28.11 -33.22
CA LYS A 24 14.43 27.62 -32.52
C LYS A 24 14.65 26.12 -32.71
N GLY A 25 13.80 25.44 -33.49
CA GLY A 25 13.87 24.01 -33.72
C GLY A 25 13.22 23.16 -32.63
N ILE A 26 12.43 23.76 -31.74
CA ILE A 26 11.77 23.05 -30.60
C ILE A 26 10.38 22.63 -31.05
N LEU A 27 10.05 21.35 -30.80
CA LEU A 27 8.70 20.81 -31.02
C LEU A 27 7.72 21.38 -29.98
N ARG A 28 6.65 22.02 -30.47
CA ARG A 28 5.58 22.61 -29.70
C ARG A 28 4.28 21.90 -29.98
N THR A 29 3.46 21.73 -28.97
CA THR A 29 2.08 21.27 -29.08
C THR A 29 1.18 22.47 -28.98
N MET A 30 0.42 22.73 -30.03
CA MET A 30 -0.46 23.90 -30.13
C MET A 30 -1.93 23.45 -30.11
N ASP A 31 -2.74 24.12 -29.33
CA ASP A 31 -4.20 24.04 -29.42
C ASP A 31 -4.65 25.19 -30.33
N THR A 32 -5.11 24.84 -31.52
CA THR A 32 -5.43 25.82 -32.57
C THR A 32 -6.92 25.84 -32.82
N MET A 33 -7.48 27.03 -32.83
CA MET A 33 -8.87 27.29 -33.21
C MET A 33 -8.89 28.17 -34.47
N LYS A 34 -9.69 27.78 -35.48
CA LYS A 34 -9.86 28.53 -36.71
C LYS A 34 -11.33 28.79 -36.98
N LEU A 35 -11.64 30.00 -37.44
CA LEU A 35 -12.98 30.41 -37.79
C LEU A 35 -12.95 31.41 -38.95
N LEU A 36 -14.11 31.57 -39.62
CA LEU A 36 -14.32 32.64 -40.61
C LEU A 36 -14.90 33.87 -39.93
N ALA A 37 -14.23 35.02 -40.07
CA ALA A 37 -14.74 36.32 -39.62
C ALA A 37 -15.38 37.02 -40.81
N PRO A 38 -16.66 37.41 -40.74
CA PRO A 38 -17.38 38.08 -41.83
C PRO A 38 -16.77 39.47 -42.13
N ARG A 39 -16.90 39.90 -43.37
CA ARG A 39 -16.56 41.27 -43.86
C ARG A 39 -17.68 41.81 -44.72
N GLU A 40 -17.93 43.11 -44.61
CA GLU A 40 -18.81 43.80 -45.54
C GLU A 40 -18.17 43.87 -46.96
N ASP A 41 -18.93 43.44 -47.94
CA ASP A 41 -18.57 43.49 -49.40
C ASP A 41 -17.24 42.82 -49.83
N LYS A 42 -16.68 41.93 -48.99
CA LYS A 42 -15.42 41.19 -49.29
C LYS A 42 -15.50 39.77 -48.75
N PRO A 43 -14.62 38.85 -49.30
CA PRO A 43 -14.52 37.51 -48.74
C PRO A 43 -14.18 37.53 -47.26
N PRO A 44 -14.70 36.59 -46.43
CA PRO A 44 -14.40 36.49 -45.01
C PRO A 44 -12.92 36.24 -44.76
N TYR A 45 -12.42 36.69 -43.63
CA TYR A 45 -11.09 36.32 -43.15
C TYR A 45 -11.11 34.95 -42.49
N LEU A 46 -10.12 34.15 -42.76
CA LEU A 46 -9.78 33.01 -41.94
C LEU A 46 -8.93 33.52 -40.76
N VAL A 47 -9.49 33.41 -39.54
CA VAL A 47 -8.84 33.79 -38.28
C VAL A 47 -8.45 32.54 -37.55
N GLY A 48 -7.17 32.44 -37.18
CA GLY A 48 -6.63 31.35 -36.37
C GLY A 48 -6.09 31.92 -35.05
N ILE A 49 -6.36 31.24 -33.96
CA ILE A 49 -5.76 31.49 -32.65
C ILE A 49 -5.14 30.18 -32.18
N SER A 50 -3.88 30.24 -31.79
CA SER A 50 -3.13 29.08 -31.33
C SER A 50 -2.53 29.35 -29.95
N TRP A 51 -2.70 28.43 -29.05
CA TRP A 51 -2.10 28.45 -27.71
C TRP A 51 -1.04 27.36 -27.61
N ASP A 52 0.14 27.70 -27.10
CA ASP A 52 1.19 26.73 -26.78
C ASP A 52 0.80 25.99 -25.50
N ILE A 53 0.40 24.73 -25.64
CA ILE A 53 0.03 23.83 -24.54
C ILE A 53 1.12 22.79 -24.25
N THR A 54 2.34 22.98 -24.79
CA THR A 54 3.45 22.00 -24.65
C THR A 54 3.74 21.68 -23.18
N LYS A 55 3.95 22.71 -22.37
CA LYS A 55 4.25 22.54 -20.94
C LYS A 55 3.09 21.89 -20.17
N GLN A 56 1.86 22.30 -20.45
CA GLN A 56 0.68 21.72 -19.83
C GLN A 56 0.59 20.22 -20.14
N ARG A 57 0.74 19.83 -21.40
CA ARG A 57 0.72 18.43 -21.83
C ARG A 57 1.84 17.61 -21.19
N GLN A 58 3.04 18.15 -21.12
CA GLN A 58 4.16 17.47 -20.48
C GLN A 58 3.87 17.18 -18.99
N VAL A 59 3.37 18.18 -18.26
CA VAL A 59 3.02 18.01 -16.83
C VAL A 59 1.89 16.99 -16.66
N GLU A 60 0.86 17.01 -17.51
CA GLU A 60 -0.23 16.05 -17.50
C GLU A 60 0.27 14.60 -17.75
N GLU A 61 1.14 14.43 -18.75
CA GLU A 61 1.75 13.13 -19.09
C GLU A 61 2.67 12.63 -17.97
N GLU A 62 3.50 13.50 -17.39
CA GLU A 62 4.36 13.17 -16.25
C GLU A 62 3.53 12.75 -15.04
N LEU A 63 2.49 13.51 -14.71
CA LEU A 63 1.57 13.21 -13.60
C LEU A 63 0.84 11.88 -13.84
N HIS A 64 0.36 11.66 -15.06
CA HIS A 64 -0.28 10.39 -15.43
C HIS A 64 0.68 9.20 -15.29
N SER A 65 1.90 9.35 -15.79
CA SER A 65 2.94 8.32 -15.67
C SER A 65 3.31 8.04 -14.20
N TYR A 66 3.44 9.10 -13.40
CA TYR A 66 3.72 8.99 -11.98
C TYR A 66 2.61 8.26 -11.22
N ASN A 67 1.35 8.67 -11.44
CA ASN A 67 0.18 8.02 -10.83
C ASN A 67 0.08 6.54 -11.22
N LYS A 68 0.37 6.19 -12.47
CA LYS A 68 0.38 4.80 -12.92
C LYS A 68 1.47 3.97 -12.21
N ARG A 69 2.67 4.53 -12.03
CA ARG A 69 3.75 3.84 -11.29
C ARG A 69 3.39 3.66 -9.82
N LEU A 70 2.80 4.68 -9.17
CA LEU A 70 2.32 4.56 -7.79
C LEU A 70 1.24 3.50 -7.66
N ALA A 71 0.27 3.47 -8.55
CA ALA A 71 -0.79 2.46 -8.55
C ALA A 71 -0.21 1.04 -8.64
N LEU A 72 0.73 0.80 -9.57
CA LEU A 72 1.40 -0.50 -9.69
C LEU A 72 2.20 -0.88 -8.44
N ALA A 73 2.89 0.08 -7.82
CA ALA A 73 3.64 -0.17 -6.59
C ALA A 73 2.69 -0.52 -5.41
N CYS A 74 1.58 0.19 -5.29
CA CYS A 74 0.55 -0.09 -4.29
C CYS A 74 -0.06 -1.47 -4.49
N GLN A 75 -0.41 -1.83 -5.72
CA GLN A 75 -0.94 -3.14 -6.07
C GLN A 75 0.04 -4.27 -5.72
N ALA A 76 1.28 -4.17 -6.19
CA ALA A 76 2.31 -5.16 -5.93
C ALA A 76 2.60 -5.34 -4.43
N GLY A 77 2.57 -4.24 -3.68
CA GLY A 77 2.77 -4.23 -2.22
C GLY A 77 1.52 -4.55 -1.40
N LYS A 78 0.35 -4.73 -2.03
CA LYS A 78 -0.95 -4.81 -1.36
C LYS A 78 -1.16 -3.66 -0.37
N ILE A 79 -0.88 -2.46 -0.86
CA ILE A 79 -0.96 -1.20 -0.12
C ILE A 79 -2.21 -0.45 -0.59
N TYR A 80 -3.00 0.01 0.36
CA TYR A 80 -4.25 0.72 0.13
C TYR A 80 -4.15 2.12 0.74
N PRO A 81 -3.89 3.16 -0.07
CA PRO A 81 -3.85 4.53 0.41
C PRO A 81 -5.22 4.98 0.90
N TRP A 82 -5.24 5.79 1.94
CA TRP A 82 -6.44 6.38 2.48
C TRP A 82 -6.25 7.86 2.84
N LEU A 83 -7.34 8.60 2.73
CA LEU A 83 -7.48 9.97 3.20
C LEU A 83 -8.65 10.00 4.20
N TRP A 84 -8.40 10.51 5.40
CA TRP A 84 -9.42 10.57 6.45
C TRP A 84 -9.79 12.02 6.73
N ASP A 85 -11.06 12.34 6.57
CA ASP A 85 -11.69 13.58 7.02
C ASP A 85 -12.12 13.37 8.48
N LEU A 86 -11.36 13.94 9.40
CA LEU A 86 -11.56 13.80 10.84
C LEU A 86 -12.71 14.63 11.36
N VAL A 87 -13.13 15.66 10.61
CA VAL A 87 -14.28 16.52 10.94
C VAL A 87 -15.57 15.78 10.67
N ASN A 88 -15.67 15.15 9.50
CA ASN A 88 -16.87 14.43 9.08
C ASN A 88 -16.86 12.94 9.50
N GLY A 89 -15.75 12.45 10.04
CA GLY A 89 -15.61 11.05 10.47
C GLY A 89 -15.64 10.04 9.34
N THR A 90 -15.29 10.46 8.12
CA THR A 90 -15.28 9.63 6.91
C THR A 90 -13.88 9.48 6.35
N ALA A 91 -13.56 8.31 5.83
CA ALA A 91 -12.32 8.04 5.14
C ALA A 91 -12.60 7.60 3.70
N GLU A 92 -11.76 8.06 2.79
CA GLU A 92 -11.68 7.57 1.42
C GLU A 92 -10.55 6.57 1.30
N LEU A 93 -10.87 5.35 0.90
CA LEU A 93 -9.92 4.28 0.68
C LEU A 93 -9.77 4.05 -0.82
N SER A 94 -8.54 4.10 -1.31
CA SER A 94 -8.22 3.86 -2.71
C SER A 94 -7.95 2.38 -2.94
N LEU A 95 -8.83 1.73 -3.70
CA LEU A 95 -8.73 0.33 -4.11
C LEU A 95 -8.46 0.25 -5.60
N GLU A 96 -7.65 -0.70 -6.02
CA GLU A 96 -7.53 -1.01 -7.44
C GLU A 96 -8.42 -2.20 -7.79
N GLU A 97 -9.26 -2.01 -8.78
CA GLU A 97 -10.12 -3.04 -9.33
C GLU A 97 -10.03 -3.01 -10.86
N ASN A 98 -9.57 -4.12 -11.46
CA ASN A 98 -9.42 -4.27 -12.92
C ASN A 98 -8.57 -3.18 -13.61
N GLY A 99 -7.48 -2.75 -12.97
CA GLY A 99 -6.57 -1.73 -13.51
C GLY A 99 -7.07 -0.28 -13.33
N GLN A 100 -8.17 -0.09 -12.60
CA GLN A 100 -8.73 1.23 -12.27
C GLN A 100 -8.71 1.46 -10.76
N ILE A 101 -8.38 2.69 -10.37
CA ILE A 101 -8.46 3.11 -8.98
C ILE A 101 -9.92 3.48 -8.68
N LYS A 102 -10.50 2.79 -7.70
CA LYS A 102 -11.82 3.05 -7.17
C LYS A 102 -11.69 3.64 -5.77
N HIS A 103 -12.34 4.76 -5.56
CA HIS A 103 -12.40 5.40 -4.25
C HIS A 103 -13.66 4.95 -3.51
N VAL A 104 -13.47 4.31 -2.34
CA VAL A 104 -14.57 3.82 -1.52
C VAL A 104 -14.62 4.64 -0.25
N GLN A 105 -15.76 5.27 0.02
CA GLN A 105 -15.98 5.97 1.28
C GLN A 105 -16.40 4.99 2.39
N ILE A 106 -15.76 5.12 3.53
CA ILE A 106 -16.00 4.32 4.72
C ILE A 106 -16.12 5.23 5.93
N THR A 107 -16.88 4.80 6.94
CA THR A 107 -16.91 5.47 8.23
C THR A 107 -15.97 4.77 9.22
N HIS A 108 -15.51 5.48 10.22
CA HIS A 108 -14.71 4.88 11.31
C HIS A 108 -15.43 3.70 11.96
N ALA A 109 -16.73 3.85 12.21
CA ALA A 109 -17.55 2.79 12.84
C ALA A 109 -17.62 1.53 11.97
N SER A 110 -17.94 1.68 10.67
CA SER A 110 -18.06 0.55 9.76
C SER A 110 -16.75 -0.20 9.56
N PHE A 111 -15.62 0.50 9.62
CA PHE A 111 -14.31 -0.12 9.55
C PHE A 111 -13.96 -0.86 10.85
N THR A 112 -14.24 -0.24 12.02
CA THR A 112 -13.97 -0.84 13.34
C THR A 112 -14.73 -2.16 13.53
N GLU A 113 -15.95 -2.28 13.02
CA GLU A 113 -16.73 -3.53 13.05
C GLU A 113 -16.05 -4.69 12.33
N LYS A 114 -15.22 -4.42 11.34
CA LYS A 114 -14.46 -5.43 10.59
C LYS A 114 -13.18 -5.87 11.28
N ILE A 115 -12.73 -5.15 12.31
CA ILE A 115 -11.55 -5.49 13.10
C ILE A 115 -11.87 -6.64 14.04
N HIS A 116 -10.90 -7.54 14.25
CA HIS A 116 -11.02 -8.63 15.21
C HIS A 116 -11.35 -8.10 16.62
N PRO A 117 -12.30 -8.67 17.35
CA PRO A 117 -12.78 -8.15 18.65
C PRO A 117 -11.67 -7.83 19.63
N ASP A 118 -10.65 -8.68 19.75
CA ASP A 118 -9.54 -8.51 20.70
C ASP A 118 -8.68 -7.27 20.41
N TYR A 119 -8.72 -6.75 19.18
CA TYR A 119 -7.93 -5.60 18.74
C TYR A 119 -8.72 -4.29 18.68
N ARG A 120 -10.05 -4.33 18.76
CA ARG A 120 -10.91 -3.14 18.63
C ARG A 120 -10.57 -2.07 19.66
N LYS A 121 -10.42 -2.45 20.93
CA LYS A 121 -10.11 -1.51 22.00
C LYS A 121 -8.77 -0.80 21.81
N VAL A 122 -7.75 -1.52 21.35
CA VAL A 122 -6.43 -0.94 21.04
C VAL A 122 -6.52 0.00 19.85
N TYR A 123 -7.24 -0.42 18.79
CA TYR A 123 -7.50 0.40 17.62
C TYR A 123 -8.20 1.70 17.99
N GLU A 124 -9.28 1.65 18.77
CA GLU A 124 -10.05 2.81 19.22
C GLU A 124 -9.21 3.77 20.07
N ASN A 125 -8.40 3.25 20.98
CA ASN A 125 -7.52 4.07 21.82
C ASN A 125 -6.51 4.86 20.98
N ILE A 126 -5.81 4.18 20.06
CA ILE A 126 -4.80 4.82 19.20
C ILE A 126 -5.46 5.84 18.26
N THR A 127 -6.57 5.48 17.63
CA THR A 127 -7.27 6.39 16.71
C THR A 127 -7.89 7.57 17.42
N THR A 128 -8.38 7.39 18.66
CA THR A 128 -8.90 8.49 19.47
C THR A 128 -7.80 9.46 19.88
N ALA A 129 -6.65 8.97 20.33
CA ALA A 129 -5.48 9.80 20.65
C ALA A 129 -5.01 10.60 19.43
N PHE A 130 -4.98 9.94 18.26
CA PHE A 130 -4.65 10.58 16.99
C PHE A 130 -5.66 11.69 16.61
N MET A 131 -6.95 11.41 16.70
CA MET A 131 -8.00 12.41 16.41
C MET A 131 -8.00 13.61 17.36
N ARG A 132 -7.49 13.43 18.59
CA ARG A 132 -7.34 14.52 19.57
C ARG A 132 -6.06 15.32 19.39
N GLY A 133 -5.16 14.93 18.47
CA GLY A 133 -3.85 15.55 18.32
C GLY A 133 -2.88 15.23 19.46
N GLU A 134 -3.12 14.16 20.22
CA GLU A 134 -2.21 13.69 21.27
C GLU A 134 -0.98 12.98 20.65
N ILE A 135 -1.11 12.49 19.42
CA ILE A 135 -0.04 11.91 18.59
C ILE A 135 -0.19 12.40 17.14
N ASP A 136 0.93 12.72 16.49
CA ASP A 136 0.97 13.25 15.11
C ASP A 136 1.02 12.15 14.05
N SER A 137 1.36 10.94 14.45
CA SER A 137 1.43 9.78 13.57
C SER A 137 0.98 8.52 14.28
N MET A 138 0.53 7.53 13.50
CA MET A 138 0.14 6.23 14.02
C MET A 138 0.71 5.11 13.16
N ARG A 139 1.14 4.04 13.82
CA ARG A 139 1.57 2.80 13.18
C ARG A 139 1.24 1.62 14.07
N PHE A 140 0.36 0.73 13.61
CA PHE A 140 -0.02 -0.46 14.35
C PHE A 140 -0.65 -1.50 13.44
N SER A 141 -0.63 -2.76 13.87
CA SER A 141 -1.13 -3.89 13.09
C SER A 141 -2.29 -4.57 13.81
N PHE A 142 -3.26 -5.04 13.06
CA PHE A 142 -4.45 -5.73 13.57
C PHE A 142 -5.05 -6.67 12.53
N PRO A 143 -5.70 -7.77 12.94
CA PRO A 143 -6.50 -8.60 12.06
C PRO A 143 -7.80 -7.91 11.68
N CYS A 144 -8.12 -7.89 10.38
CA CYS A 144 -9.32 -7.25 9.85
C CYS A 144 -9.89 -8.06 8.69
N ARG A 145 -11.22 -8.11 8.55
CA ARG A 145 -11.93 -8.75 7.44
C ARG A 145 -12.62 -7.74 6.52
N TYR A 146 -11.89 -6.68 6.17
CA TYR A 146 -12.42 -5.65 5.28
C TYR A 146 -12.32 -6.05 3.80
N PHE A 147 -11.20 -6.69 3.43
CA PHE A 147 -10.91 -7.09 2.04
C PHE A 147 -11.27 -8.55 1.74
N SER A 148 -11.64 -9.34 2.75
CA SER A 148 -11.91 -10.77 2.66
C SER A 148 -12.89 -11.17 3.76
N ASP A 149 -13.58 -12.30 3.59
CA ASP A 149 -14.39 -12.90 4.65
C ASP A 149 -13.54 -13.49 5.79
N GLU A 150 -12.27 -13.77 5.51
CA GLU A 150 -11.29 -14.18 6.51
C GLU A 150 -10.53 -12.98 7.10
N TYR A 151 -10.03 -13.14 8.32
CA TYR A 151 -9.16 -12.14 8.92
C TYR A 151 -7.78 -12.13 8.25
N VAL A 152 -7.44 -10.99 7.68
CA VAL A 152 -6.10 -10.67 7.16
C VAL A 152 -5.40 -9.70 8.10
N TRP A 153 -4.08 -9.82 8.23
CA TRP A 153 -3.31 -8.87 9.01
C TRP A 153 -3.08 -7.58 8.23
N LEU A 154 -3.60 -6.47 8.75
CA LEU A 154 -3.37 -5.14 8.20
C LEU A 154 -2.46 -4.34 9.11
N GLU A 155 -1.51 -3.63 8.54
CA GLU A 155 -0.76 -2.56 9.19
C GLU A 155 -1.34 -1.22 8.75
N LYS A 156 -1.78 -0.39 9.69
CA LYS A 156 -2.22 0.99 9.44
C LYS A 156 -1.10 1.94 9.78
N ILE A 157 -0.71 2.76 8.81
CA ILE A 157 0.27 3.84 8.96
C ILE A 157 -0.41 5.12 8.53
N GLY A 158 -0.28 6.17 9.33
CA GLY A 158 -0.89 7.46 9.01
C GLY A 158 -0.25 8.61 9.75
N GLU A 159 -0.41 9.78 9.18
CA GLU A 159 0.07 11.05 9.74
C GLU A 159 -0.95 12.16 9.53
N VAL A 160 -0.84 13.21 10.31
CA VAL A 160 -1.67 14.42 10.14
C VAL A 160 -1.23 15.13 8.88
N TYR A 161 -2.18 15.32 7.96
CA TYR A 161 -1.97 16.03 6.69
C TYR A 161 -2.34 17.52 6.80
N GLU A 162 -3.42 17.81 7.54
CA GLU A 162 -3.93 19.17 7.75
C GLU A 162 -4.45 19.31 9.18
N ALA A 163 -4.13 20.43 9.82
CA ALA A 163 -4.61 20.78 11.16
C ALA A 163 -5.21 22.18 11.14
N ASP A 164 -6.10 22.48 12.09
CA ASP A 164 -6.64 23.80 12.30
C ASP A 164 -5.60 24.75 12.97
N PRO A 165 -5.90 26.06 13.10
CA PRO A 165 -4.98 27.00 13.74
C PRO A 165 -4.63 26.68 15.20
N ASP A 166 -5.47 25.89 15.89
CA ASP A 166 -5.26 25.45 17.26
C ASP A 166 -4.45 24.14 17.33
N GLY A 167 -4.02 23.60 16.18
CA GLY A 167 -3.23 22.38 16.05
C GLY A 167 -4.06 21.07 16.09
N LYS A 168 -5.39 21.16 16.06
CA LYS A 168 -6.25 19.97 16.03
C LYS A 168 -6.29 19.39 14.63
N PRO A 169 -6.07 18.08 14.47
CA PRO A 169 -6.13 17.44 13.16
C PRO A 169 -7.48 17.58 12.47
N ILE A 170 -7.48 18.02 11.20
CA ILE A 170 -8.65 18.13 10.32
C ILE A 170 -8.66 16.98 9.33
N ARG A 171 -7.50 16.69 8.71
CA ARG A 171 -7.32 15.62 7.75
C ARG A 171 -6.06 14.84 8.02
N SER A 172 -6.12 13.56 7.74
CA SER A 172 -4.96 12.68 7.81
C SER A 172 -4.86 11.82 6.57
N ILE A 173 -3.62 11.46 6.22
CA ILE A 173 -3.32 10.56 5.12
C ILE A 173 -2.55 9.35 5.63
N GLY A 174 -2.61 8.28 4.88
CA GLY A 174 -1.85 7.09 5.22
C GLY A 174 -2.11 5.93 4.30
N ILE A 175 -1.68 4.78 4.76
CA ILE A 175 -1.84 3.51 4.05
C ILE A 175 -2.34 2.42 4.99
N LEU A 176 -3.07 1.46 4.42
CA LEU A 176 -3.25 0.12 4.96
C LEU A 176 -2.38 -0.83 4.12
N ARG A 177 -1.60 -1.69 4.77
CA ARG A 177 -0.77 -2.70 4.11
C ARG A 177 -1.19 -4.09 4.58
N ASP A 178 -1.42 -5.01 3.64
CA ASP A 178 -1.63 -6.43 3.96
C ASP A 178 -0.29 -7.07 4.33
N MET A 179 -0.18 -7.48 5.58
CA MET A 179 0.99 -8.16 6.16
C MET A 179 0.75 -9.65 6.40
N THR A 180 -0.28 -10.23 5.81
CA THR A 180 -0.68 -11.62 6.09
C THR A 180 0.45 -12.61 5.75
N VAL A 181 1.14 -12.40 4.64
CA VAL A 181 2.28 -13.24 4.23
C VAL A 181 3.45 -13.07 5.20
N ASP A 182 3.78 -11.83 5.57
CA ASP A 182 4.87 -11.53 6.49
C ASP A 182 4.61 -12.17 7.86
N LYS A 183 3.38 -12.06 8.36
CA LYS A 183 2.97 -12.65 9.65
C LYS A 183 2.97 -14.18 9.63
N ARG A 184 2.56 -14.81 8.52
CA ARG A 184 2.66 -16.27 8.37
C ARG A 184 4.12 -16.72 8.39
N HIS A 185 4.97 -16.02 7.63
CA HIS A 185 6.39 -16.33 7.59
C HIS A 185 7.07 -16.18 8.98
N GLU A 186 6.76 -15.10 9.71
CA GLU A 186 7.22 -14.93 11.09
C GLU A 186 6.81 -16.10 12.00
N ALA A 187 5.53 -16.52 11.91
CA ALA A 187 5.01 -17.64 12.68
C ALA A 187 5.68 -18.97 12.32
N ASP A 188 5.91 -19.25 11.04
CA ASP A 188 6.59 -20.45 10.57
C ASP A 188 8.05 -20.51 11.06
N VAL A 189 8.77 -19.39 10.97
CA VAL A 189 10.13 -19.28 11.49
C VAL A 189 10.18 -19.52 13.00
N GLN A 190 9.24 -18.94 13.72
CA GLN A 190 9.15 -19.12 15.18
C GLN A 190 8.81 -20.56 15.55
N ALA A 191 7.86 -21.19 14.86
CA ALA A 191 7.50 -22.59 15.07
C ALA A 191 8.68 -23.53 14.83
N LYS A 192 9.44 -23.29 13.74
CA LYS A 192 10.64 -24.06 13.41
C LYS A 192 11.70 -23.93 14.51
N ARG A 193 11.95 -22.72 15.01
CA ARG A 193 12.90 -22.49 16.12
C ARG A 193 12.52 -23.24 17.37
N LEU A 194 11.24 -23.19 17.76
CA LEU A 194 10.76 -23.92 18.95
C LEU A 194 10.89 -25.43 18.79
N ALA A 195 10.61 -25.95 17.58
CA ALA A 195 10.79 -27.38 17.28
C ALA A 195 12.27 -27.80 17.38
N GLU A 196 13.17 -27.02 16.78
CA GLU A 196 14.62 -27.30 16.84
C GLU A 196 15.18 -27.26 18.29
N GLU A 197 14.71 -26.30 19.09
CA GLU A 197 15.08 -26.18 20.50
C GLU A 197 14.56 -27.36 21.32
N SER A 198 13.32 -27.80 21.10
CA SER A 198 12.72 -28.98 21.72
C SER A 198 13.51 -30.24 21.40
N ASP A 199 13.89 -30.45 20.13
CA ASP A 199 14.66 -31.62 19.71
C ASP A 199 16.09 -31.63 20.30
N ARG A 200 16.69 -30.44 20.40
CA ARG A 200 18.00 -30.27 21.05
C ARG A 200 17.92 -30.62 22.55
N MET A 201 16.90 -30.16 23.24
CA MET A 201 16.67 -30.50 24.65
C MET A 201 16.45 -32.01 24.84
N LYS A 202 15.61 -32.66 24.00
CA LYS A 202 15.36 -34.08 24.02
C LYS A 202 16.66 -34.87 23.81
N SER A 203 17.48 -34.49 22.85
CA SER A 203 18.75 -35.13 22.54
C SER A 203 19.74 -35.03 23.72
N ALA A 204 19.85 -33.84 24.31
CA ALA A 204 20.69 -33.62 25.50
C ALA A 204 20.20 -34.43 26.70
N PHE A 205 18.88 -34.48 26.91
CA PHE A 205 18.29 -35.31 27.99
C PHE A 205 18.57 -36.78 27.82
N ILE A 206 18.39 -37.35 26.61
CA ILE A 206 18.69 -38.76 26.31
C ILE A 206 20.17 -39.07 26.52
N ALA A 207 21.07 -38.17 26.07
CA ALA A 207 22.49 -38.33 26.26
C ALA A 207 22.87 -38.36 27.75
N ASN A 208 22.35 -37.44 28.55
CA ASN A 208 22.60 -37.40 30.00
C ASN A 208 22.02 -38.62 30.70
N MET A 209 20.78 -39.01 30.40
CA MET A 209 20.15 -40.20 30.97
C MET A 209 20.94 -41.49 30.63
N SER A 210 21.42 -41.61 29.39
CA SER A 210 22.26 -42.75 28.98
C SER A 210 23.52 -42.83 29.79
N HIS A 211 24.16 -41.72 30.11
CA HIS A 211 25.33 -41.66 30.97
C HIS A 211 25.01 -42.03 32.43
N GLU A 212 23.93 -41.49 32.97
CA GLU A 212 23.49 -41.75 34.34
C GLU A 212 23.05 -43.20 34.56
N ILE A 213 22.49 -43.85 33.54
CA ILE A 213 22.11 -45.27 33.57
C ILE A 213 23.33 -46.17 33.38
N ARG A 214 24.26 -45.83 32.51
CA ARG A 214 25.44 -46.67 32.22
C ARG A 214 26.36 -46.83 33.42
N THR A 215 26.55 -45.80 34.23
CA THR A 215 27.45 -45.81 35.39
C THR A 215 27.05 -46.87 36.43
N PRO A 216 25.79 -46.89 36.95
CA PRO A 216 25.36 -47.91 37.91
C PRO A 216 25.28 -49.32 37.26
N LEU A 217 24.89 -49.40 35.99
CA LEU A 217 24.82 -50.68 35.29
C LEU A 217 26.20 -51.32 35.14
N ASN A 218 27.21 -50.55 34.76
CA ASN A 218 28.61 -51.06 34.70
C ASN A 218 29.13 -51.49 36.08
N ALA A 219 28.77 -50.82 37.15
CA ALA A 219 29.06 -51.20 38.50
C ALA A 219 28.45 -52.59 38.88
N ILE A 220 27.14 -52.74 38.54
CA ILE A 220 26.42 -54.00 38.78
C ILE A 220 27.08 -55.18 38.00
N VAL A 221 27.34 -54.95 36.71
CA VAL A 221 27.98 -55.96 35.87
C VAL A 221 29.37 -56.31 36.41
N GLY A 222 30.16 -55.30 36.77
CA GLY A 222 31.48 -55.51 37.34
C GLY A 222 31.47 -56.32 38.65
N PHE A 223 30.55 -55.97 39.58
CA PHE A 223 30.40 -56.77 40.80
C PHE A 223 29.88 -58.19 40.55
N SER A 224 28.96 -58.38 39.59
CA SER A 224 28.48 -59.71 39.24
C SER A 224 29.56 -60.58 38.64
N THR A 225 30.44 -60.01 37.81
CA THR A 225 31.62 -60.77 37.27
C THR A 225 32.60 -61.21 38.38
N LEU A 226 32.87 -60.24 39.28
CA LEU A 226 33.78 -60.57 40.41
C LEU A 226 33.18 -61.64 41.34
N LEU A 227 31.93 -61.70 41.59
CA LEU A 227 31.25 -62.72 42.37
C LEU A 227 31.26 -64.07 41.66
N ALA A 228 31.01 -64.08 40.35
CA ALA A 228 31.09 -65.35 39.57
C ALA A 228 32.51 -65.97 39.54
N GLU A 229 33.54 -65.14 39.48
CA GLU A 229 34.93 -65.58 39.52
C GLU A 229 35.38 -66.08 40.93
N SER A 230 34.67 -65.56 41.98
CA SER A 230 35.00 -66.01 43.37
C SER A 230 34.29 -67.28 43.79
N ASP A 231 33.31 -67.79 43.09
CA ASP A 231 32.63 -69.09 43.37
C ASP A 231 33.28 -70.26 42.63
N ASP A 232 34.32 -70.06 41.80
CA ASP A 232 35.07 -71.13 41.11
C ASP A 232 36.36 -71.50 41.81
N GLU A 233 36.68 -71.01 43.03
CA GLU A 233 37.78 -71.51 43.92
C GLU A 233 37.19 -72.30 45.10
#